data_08c79abd31c006f84d770c508ab821a4
#
_entry.id   08c79abd31c006f84d770c508ab821a4
#
_cell.length_a   1.000
_cell.length_b   1.000
_cell.length_c   1.000
_cell.angle_alpha   90.00
_cell.angle_beta   90.00
_cell.angle_gamma   90.00
#
_symmetry.space_group_name_H-M   'P 1'
#
loop_
_entity.id
_entity.type
_entity.pdbx_description
1 polymer ?
#
loop_
_entity_poly.entity_id
_entity_poly.type
_entity_poly.pdbx_seq_one_letter_code
_entity_poly.pdbx_strand_id
1 'polypeptide(L)'
;MDRHYYATHALTLARHPSETEQRLMVRLLAFMLHADERLEFGKGLSSDDEPDLWRKDFGGDIEQWIELGQPDESRIRKASSRAREVVVITYGGRAAETWWEKNAAALARAKNLRVVDVSAATDALAALAERGMRLSCMIQDGQVQVFGESGGDAVTIDPLLRMAPSRDAR
;
A
#
# COMPACT_ATOMS: atom_id res chain seq x y z
N MET A 1 -0.59 -2.05 -12.86
CA MET A 1 -1.00 -3.07 -13.84
C MET A 1 -2.36 -3.61 -13.47
N ASP A 2 -3.25 -3.64 -14.42
CA ASP A 2 -4.57 -4.15 -14.17
C ASP A 2 -4.53 -5.67 -14.02
N ARG A 3 -5.30 -6.15 -13.08
CA ARG A 3 -5.47 -7.58 -12.87
C ARG A 3 -6.93 -7.93 -13.11
N HIS A 4 -7.18 -9.01 -13.80
CA HIS A 4 -8.54 -9.54 -13.94
C HIS A 4 -8.94 -10.26 -12.66
N TYR A 5 -9.08 -9.48 -11.59
CA TYR A 5 -9.41 -9.98 -10.26
C TYR A 5 -10.74 -9.40 -9.80
N TYR A 6 -11.72 -10.26 -9.60
CA TYR A 6 -13.05 -9.89 -9.14
C TYR A 6 -13.38 -10.68 -7.89
N ALA A 7 -13.45 -10.02 -6.77
CA ALA A 7 -13.78 -10.67 -5.51
C ALA A 7 -14.39 -9.68 -4.53
N THR A 8 -15.14 -10.22 -3.58
CA THR A 8 -15.63 -9.47 -2.43
C THR A 8 -14.85 -9.91 -1.21
N HIS A 9 -14.28 -8.97 -0.50
CA HIS A 9 -13.54 -9.22 0.73
C HIS A 9 -14.24 -8.57 1.91
N ALA A 10 -14.52 -9.35 2.95
CA ALA A 10 -14.97 -8.81 4.23
C ALA A 10 -13.74 -8.62 5.11
N LEU A 11 -13.45 -7.37 5.45
CA LEU A 11 -12.24 -7.02 6.20
C LEU A 11 -12.62 -6.40 7.55
N THR A 12 -11.90 -6.81 8.59
CA THR A 12 -11.95 -6.14 9.88
C THR A 12 -10.64 -5.42 10.10
N LEU A 13 -10.70 -4.09 10.13
CA LEU A 13 -9.54 -3.24 10.35
C LEU A 13 -9.55 -2.73 11.78
N ALA A 14 -8.59 -3.18 12.58
CA ALA A 14 -8.37 -2.64 13.91
C ALA A 14 -7.65 -1.30 13.78
N ARG A 15 -8.37 -0.21 14.04
CA ARG A 15 -7.78 1.13 14.03
C ARG A 15 -7.07 1.39 15.34
N HIS A 16 -5.78 1.65 15.29
CA HIS A 16 -5.03 2.07 16.46
C HIS A 16 -5.54 3.45 16.90
N PRO A 17 -5.65 3.73 18.22
CA PRO A 17 -6.14 5.03 18.69
C PRO A 17 -5.41 6.25 18.14
N SER A 18 -4.13 6.12 17.81
CA SER A 18 -3.33 7.19 17.22
C SER A 18 -3.33 7.18 15.68
N GLU A 19 -4.00 6.22 15.06
CA GLU A 19 -4.03 6.13 13.58
C GLU A 19 -4.97 7.17 13.00
N THR A 20 -4.48 7.90 11.99
CA THR A 20 -5.30 8.88 11.27
C THR A 20 -6.26 8.18 10.30
N GLU A 21 -7.32 8.87 9.88
CA GLU A 21 -8.22 8.38 8.86
C GLU A 21 -7.50 8.21 7.51
N GLN A 22 -6.55 9.10 7.20
CA GLN A 22 -5.73 8.99 6.01
C GLN A 22 -4.98 7.66 5.99
N ARG A 23 -4.30 7.30 7.09
CA ARG A 23 -3.55 6.05 7.16
C ARG A 23 -4.45 4.83 7.05
N LEU A 24 -5.58 4.86 7.73
CA LEU A 24 -6.56 3.78 7.65
C LEU A 24 -7.02 3.56 6.21
N MET A 25 -7.35 4.63 5.50
CA MET A 25 -7.82 4.54 4.12
C MET A 25 -6.71 4.17 3.15
N VAL A 26 -5.47 4.56 3.43
CA VAL A 26 -4.32 4.11 2.61
C VAL A 26 -4.05 2.61 2.82
N ARG A 27 -4.22 2.10 4.04
CA ARG A 27 -4.16 0.65 4.27
C ARG A 27 -5.20 -0.10 3.44
N LEU A 28 -6.41 0.43 3.40
CA LEU A 28 -7.48 -0.17 2.61
C LEU A 28 -7.19 -0.09 1.12
N LEU A 29 -6.68 1.05 0.64
CA LEU A 29 -6.25 1.21 -0.74
C LEU A 29 -5.14 0.21 -1.11
N ALA A 30 -4.17 0.03 -0.22
CA ALA A 30 -3.11 -0.96 -0.42
C ALA A 30 -3.68 -2.37 -0.61
N PHE A 31 -4.68 -2.72 0.20
CA PHE A 31 -5.37 -3.98 0.02
C PHE A 31 -6.04 -4.07 -1.36
N MET A 32 -6.74 -3.01 -1.78
CA MET A 32 -7.40 -2.98 -3.09
C MET A 32 -6.42 -3.16 -4.24
N LEU A 33 -5.27 -2.49 -4.18
CA LEU A 33 -4.24 -2.55 -5.22
C LEU A 33 -3.59 -3.93 -5.34
N HIS A 34 -3.50 -4.65 -4.24
CA HIS A 34 -2.79 -5.93 -4.17
C HIS A 34 -3.69 -7.09 -3.73
N ALA A 35 -5.01 -6.93 -3.83
CA ALA A 35 -5.99 -7.88 -3.34
C ALA A 35 -5.69 -9.32 -3.78
N ASP A 36 -5.70 -10.21 -2.81
CA ASP A 36 -5.44 -11.64 -2.98
C ASP A 36 -6.04 -12.35 -1.77
N GLU A 37 -6.45 -13.60 -1.94
CA GLU A 37 -7.01 -14.38 -0.85
C GLU A 37 -6.03 -14.56 0.31
N ARG A 38 -4.72 -14.54 0.01
CA ARG A 38 -3.65 -14.73 0.99
C ARG A 38 -3.06 -13.42 1.52
N LEU A 39 -3.56 -12.27 1.04
CA LEU A 39 -3.09 -10.98 1.53
C LEU A 39 -3.66 -10.71 2.92
N GLU A 40 -2.79 -10.41 3.87
CA GLU A 40 -3.16 -10.17 5.27
C GLU A 40 -2.60 -8.86 5.79
N PHE A 41 -3.30 -8.27 6.77
CA PHE A 41 -2.78 -7.13 7.51
C PHE A 41 -1.80 -7.60 8.57
N GLY A 42 -0.66 -6.93 8.67
CA GLY A 42 0.34 -7.15 9.70
C GLY A 42 0.26 -6.08 10.79
N LYS A 43 1.18 -6.14 11.73
CA LYS A 43 1.26 -5.19 12.85
C LYS A 43 1.85 -3.84 12.46
N GLY A 44 2.46 -3.75 11.28
CA GLY A 44 3.02 -2.51 10.76
C GLY A 44 4.06 -1.89 11.69
N LEU A 45 3.92 -0.60 11.96
CA LEU A 45 4.89 0.14 12.77
C LEU A 45 4.96 -0.30 14.22
N SER A 46 3.99 -1.08 14.71
CA SER A 46 4.06 -1.62 16.07
C SER A 46 4.99 -2.84 16.18
N SER A 47 5.58 -3.28 15.07
CA SER A 47 6.52 -4.40 15.03
C SER A 47 7.61 -4.13 13.99
N ASP A 48 8.85 -4.47 14.32
CA ASP A 48 9.96 -4.45 13.36
C ASP A 48 9.95 -5.67 12.44
N ASP A 49 9.16 -6.68 12.77
CA ASP A 49 9.15 -7.97 12.08
C ASP A 49 7.94 -8.16 11.15
N GLU A 50 6.97 -7.25 11.18
CA GLU A 50 5.78 -7.33 10.35
C GLU A 50 5.51 -6.03 9.61
N PRO A 51 5.14 -6.11 8.30
CA PRO A 51 4.72 -4.93 7.54
C PRO A 51 3.28 -4.54 7.86
N ASP A 52 2.80 -3.50 7.19
CA ASP A 52 1.38 -3.15 7.23
C ASP A 52 0.50 -4.20 6.56
N LEU A 53 0.97 -4.76 5.43
CA LEU A 53 0.32 -5.89 4.75
C LEU A 53 1.39 -6.83 4.20
N TRP A 54 1.06 -8.09 4.09
CA TRP A 54 1.92 -9.07 3.43
C TRP A 54 1.15 -10.25 2.84
N ARG A 55 1.79 -10.91 1.90
CA ARG A 55 1.30 -12.15 1.33
C ARG A 55 2.40 -13.20 1.42
N LYS A 56 2.07 -14.34 1.99
CA LYS A 56 2.98 -15.47 2.11
C LYS A 56 2.51 -16.61 1.22
N ASP A 57 3.45 -17.42 0.75
CA ASP A 57 3.10 -18.65 0.06
C ASP A 57 2.74 -19.74 1.07
N PHE A 58 2.36 -20.92 0.58
CA PHE A 58 1.97 -22.04 1.45
C PHE A 58 3.12 -22.60 2.30
N GLY A 59 4.36 -22.33 1.89
CA GLY A 59 5.54 -22.70 2.67
C GLY A 59 5.95 -21.69 3.73
N GLY A 60 5.27 -20.53 3.75
CA GLY A 60 5.56 -19.45 4.69
C GLY A 60 6.57 -18.43 4.19
N ASP A 61 7.05 -18.55 2.96
CA ASP A 61 7.92 -17.56 2.36
C ASP A 61 7.12 -16.30 2.01
N ILE A 62 7.73 -15.13 2.24
CA ILE A 62 7.07 -13.86 1.99
C ILE A 62 7.16 -13.51 0.50
N GLU A 63 6.03 -13.56 -0.20
CA GLU A 63 5.95 -13.17 -1.59
C GLU A 63 5.94 -11.66 -1.76
N GLN A 64 5.22 -10.96 -0.88
CA GLN A 64 5.06 -9.51 -0.96
C GLN A 64 5.00 -8.90 0.44
N TRP A 65 5.75 -7.83 0.63
CA TRP A 65 5.84 -7.06 1.87
C TRP A 65 5.46 -5.62 1.55
N ILE A 66 4.40 -5.10 2.17
CA ILE A 66 3.87 -3.77 1.87
C ILE A 66 3.99 -2.86 3.08
N GLU A 67 4.71 -1.74 2.92
CA GLU A 67 4.87 -0.70 3.93
C GLU A 67 4.14 0.57 3.50
N LEU A 68 3.55 1.27 4.44
CA LEU A 68 2.84 2.53 4.19
C LEU A 68 3.55 3.70 4.86
N GLY A 69 3.49 4.86 4.23
CA GLY A 69 4.05 6.09 4.77
C GLY A 69 5.49 6.33 4.35
N GLN A 70 6.32 6.72 5.30
CA GLN A 70 7.74 7.04 5.06
C GLN A 70 8.61 6.14 5.96
N PRO A 71 8.76 4.86 5.62
CA PRO A 71 9.57 3.95 6.44
C PRO A 71 11.07 4.27 6.35
N ASP A 72 11.81 3.96 7.40
CA ASP A 72 13.25 4.11 7.40
C ASP A 72 13.91 3.23 6.33
N GLU A 73 14.96 3.74 5.72
CA GLU A 73 15.71 3.00 4.70
C GLU A 73 16.20 1.63 5.22
N SER A 74 16.64 1.58 6.47
CA SER A 74 17.09 0.34 7.10
C SER A 74 15.98 -0.70 7.20
N ARG A 75 14.75 -0.26 7.47
CA ARG A 75 13.58 -1.14 7.52
C ARG A 75 13.27 -1.73 6.12
N ILE A 76 13.35 -0.89 5.10
CA ILE A 76 13.14 -1.31 3.70
C ILE A 76 14.21 -2.30 3.27
N ARG A 77 15.47 -2.04 3.59
CA ARG A 77 16.59 -2.92 3.27
C ARG A 77 16.43 -4.29 3.91
N LYS A 78 16.02 -4.31 5.17
CA LYS A 78 15.75 -5.56 5.90
C LYS A 78 14.60 -6.33 5.24
N ALA A 79 13.52 -5.65 4.89
CA ALA A 79 12.39 -6.25 4.21
C ALA A 79 12.79 -6.80 2.84
N SER A 80 13.61 -6.06 2.10
CA SER A 80 14.10 -6.46 0.77
C SER A 80 14.87 -7.78 0.80
N SER A 81 15.56 -8.06 1.91
CA SER A 81 16.27 -9.34 2.07
C SER A 81 15.37 -10.50 2.49
N ARG A 82 14.15 -10.21 2.96
CA ARG A 82 13.23 -11.22 3.48
C ARG A 82 12.08 -11.58 2.54
N ALA A 83 11.72 -10.70 1.62
CA ALA A 83 10.58 -10.85 0.74
C ALA A 83 10.99 -10.89 -0.72
N ARG A 84 10.17 -11.52 -1.56
CA ARG A 84 10.40 -11.54 -3.01
C ARG A 84 10.17 -10.17 -3.63
N GLU A 85 9.18 -9.44 -3.14
CA GLU A 85 8.89 -8.07 -3.55
C GLU A 85 8.55 -7.22 -2.33
N VAL A 86 9.08 -6.00 -2.30
CA VAL A 86 8.73 -4.98 -1.30
C VAL A 86 8.02 -3.85 -2.02
N VAL A 87 6.88 -3.43 -1.48
CA VAL A 87 6.11 -2.28 -1.97
C VAL A 87 6.05 -1.25 -0.87
N VAL A 88 6.40 -0.01 -1.19
CA VAL A 88 6.24 1.13 -0.29
C VAL A 88 5.21 2.07 -0.93
N ILE A 89 4.14 2.34 -0.20
CA ILE A 89 3.10 3.27 -0.63
C ILE A 89 3.19 4.50 0.25
N THR A 90 3.69 5.59 -0.33
CA THR A 90 3.87 6.85 0.39
C THR A 90 2.64 7.74 0.28
N TYR A 91 2.41 8.53 1.30
CA TYR A 91 1.38 9.55 1.35
C TYR A 91 1.84 10.65 2.31
N GLY A 92 1.12 11.78 2.35
CA GLY A 92 1.49 12.89 3.21
C GLY A 92 2.10 14.06 2.47
N GLY A 93 1.99 14.09 1.13
CA GLY A 93 2.37 15.22 0.31
C GLY A 93 3.84 15.58 0.40
N ARG A 94 4.14 16.75 0.97
CA ARG A 94 5.52 17.25 1.05
C ARG A 94 6.45 16.36 1.86
N ALA A 95 5.96 15.75 2.93
CA ALA A 95 6.75 14.82 3.74
C ALA A 95 7.17 13.60 2.93
N ALA A 96 6.27 13.08 2.11
CA ALA A 96 6.56 11.96 1.23
C ALA A 96 7.57 12.35 0.15
N GLU A 97 7.44 13.55 -0.43
CA GLU A 97 8.37 14.07 -1.43
C GLU A 97 9.77 14.21 -0.86
N THR A 98 9.88 14.80 0.33
CA THR A 98 11.16 14.99 1.03
C THR A 98 11.80 13.63 1.35
N TRP A 99 11.01 12.68 1.82
CA TRP A 99 11.47 11.33 2.09
C TRP A 99 12.04 10.67 0.83
N TRP A 100 11.33 10.79 -0.28
CA TRP A 100 11.77 10.22 -1.56
C TRP A 100 13.09 10.84 -2.02
N GLU A 101 13.19 12.16 -2.02
CA GLU A 101 14.42 12.87 -2.43
C GLU A 101 15.61 12.44 -1.58
N LYS A 102 15.40 12.26 -0.28
CA LYS A 102 16.46 11.86 0.64
C LYS A 102 16.92 10.42 0.43
N ASN A 103 16.02 9.52 0.08
CA ASN A 103 16.27 8.08 0.09
C ASN A 103 16.39 7.44 -1.29
N ALA A 104 16.04 8.14 -2.36
CA ALA A 104 15.99 7.57 -3.72
C ALA A 104 17.28 6.88 -4.13
N ALA A 105 18.42 7.50 -3.90
CA ALA A 105 19.72 6.95 -4.30
C ALA A 105 20.06 5.65 -3.55
N ALA A 106 19.77 5.60 -2.24
CA ALA A 106 20.00 4.40 -1.44
C ALA A 106 19.04 3.28 -1.83
N LEU A 107 17.78 3.63 -2.07
CA LEU A 107 16.75 2.66 -2.42
C LEU A 107 16.95 2.06 -3.81
N ALA A 108 17.61 2.78 -4.70
CA ALA A 108 17.92 2.27 -6.05
C ALA A 108 18.77 1.00 -6.03
N ARG A 109 19.41 0.70 -4.93
CA ARG A 109 20.20 -0.54 -4.75
C ARG A 109 19.31 -1.77 -4.56
N ALA A 110 18.09 -1.59 -4.13
CA ALA A 110 17.16 -2.70 -3.96
C ALA A 110 16.52 -3.07 -5.29
N LYS A 111 16.70 -4.31 -5.73
CA LYS A 111 16.21 -4.77 -7.04
C LYS A 111 14.76 -5.19 -7.05
N ASN A 112 14.23 -5.51 -5.88
CA ASN A 112 12.87 -6.03 -5.70
C ASN A 112 11.91 -5.01 -5.06
N LEU A 113 12.23 -3.72 -5.15
CA LEU A 113 11.48 -2.65 -4.50
C LEU A 113 10.62 -1.88 -5.50
N ARG A 114 9.37 -1.66 -5.12
CA ARG A 114 8.44 -0.76 -5.81
C ARG A 114 8.05 0.36 -4.85
N VAL A 115 8.14 1.59 -5.30
CA VAL A 115 7.71 2.76 -4.52
C VAL A 115 6.64 3.51 -5.31
N VAL A 116 5.49 3.73 -4.66
CA VAL A 116 4.33 4.38 -5.26
C VAL A 116 3.84 5.48 -4.31
N ASP A 117 3.50 6.65 -4.84
CA ASP A 117 2.94 7.74 -4.05
C ASP A 117 1.46 7.95 -4.37
N VAL A 118 0.64 8.07 -3.34
CA VAL A 118 -0.79 8.31 -3.45
C VAL A 118 -1.22 9.60 -2.71
N SER A 119 -0.28 10.49 -2.45
CA SER A 119 -0.52 11.73 -1.68
C SER A 119 -1.67 12.58 -2.21
N ALA A 120 -1.80 12.66 -3.52
CA ALA A 120 -2.80 13.54 -4.15
C ALA A 120 -4.25 13.16 -3.81
N ALA A 121 -4.51 11.89 -3.50
CA ALA A 121 -5.87 11.40 -3.25
C ALA A 121 -6.15 11.12 -1.77
N THR A 122 -5.18 11.31 -0.89
CA THR A 122 -5.29 10.88 0.51
C THR A 122 -6.45 11.54 1.26
N ASP A 123 -6.63 12.85 1.08
CA ASP A 123 -7.70 13.57 1.77
C ASP A 123 -9.09 13.15 1.27
N ALA A 124 -9.24 12.95 -0.03
CA ALA A 124 -10.50 12.49 -0.61
C ALA A 124 -10.84 11.07 -0.14
N LEU A 125 -9.84 10.20 -0.03
CA LEU A 125 -10.04 8.87 0.54
C LEU A 125 -10.44 8.93 2.01
N ALA A 126 -9.79 9.79 2.79
CA ALA A 126 -10.11 9.95 4.21
C ALA A 126 -11.56 10.38 4.41
N ALA A 127 -12.09 11.19 3.51
CA ALA A 127 -13.47 11.65 3.58
C ALA A 127 -14.50 10.52 3.40
N LEU A 128 -14.09 9.38 2.85
CA LEU A 128 -14.96 8.20 2.72
C LEU A 128 -14.98 7.33 3.98
N ALA A 129 -14.13 7.62 4.96
CA ALA A 129 -13.99 6.77 6.14
C ALA A 129 -15.28 6.77 6.98
N GLU A 130 -15.82 5.58 7.18
CA GLU A 130 -17.01 5.35 7.99
C GLU A 130 -16.85 4.05 8.77
N ARG A 131 -17.56 3.94 9.87
CA ARG A 131 -17.67 2.67 10.57
C ARG A 131 -18.58 1.74 9.75
N GLY A 132 -18.10 0.52 9.48
CA GLY A 132 -18.87 -0.43 8.68
C GLY A 132 -18.99 -0.05 7.21
N MET A 133 -17.89 0.38 6.62
CA MET A 133 -17.85 0.80 5.21
C MET A 133 -18.12 -0.34 4.24
N ARG A 134 -18.83 0.00 3.16
CA ARG A 134 -18.88 -0.81 1.94
C ARG A 134 -18.33 0.02 0.80
N LEU A 135 -17.23 -0.42 0.24
CA LEU A 135 -16.56 0.29 -0.84
C LEU A 135 -16.41 -0.63 -2.05
N SER A 136 -16.57 -0.06 -3.22
CA SER A 136 -16.27 -0.73 -4.48
C SER A 136 -15.06 -0.07 -5.09
N CYS A 137 -14.23 -0.86 -5.73
CA CYS A 137 -12.99 -0.39 -6.34
C CYS A 137 -12.92 -0.92 -7.77
N MET A 138 -12.57 -0.03 -8.71
CA MET A 138 -12.30 -0.39 -10.09
C MET A 138 -10.89 0.07 -10.44
N ILE A 139 -10.08 -0.82 -10.99
CA ILE A 139 -8.72 -0.51 -11.43
C ILE A 139 -8.67 -0.70 -12.93
N GLN A 140 -8.33 0.37 -13.65
CA GLN A 140 -8.23 0.34 -15.09
C GLN A 140 -7.08 1.25 -15.54
N ASP A 141 -6.18 0.70 -16.34
CA ASP A 141 -5.01 1.42 -16.87
C ASP A 141 -4.18 2.10 -15.77
N GLY A 142 -4.03 1.41 -14.63
CA GLY A 142 -3.29 1.91 -13.49
C GLY A 142 -4.02 2.94 -12.63
N GLN A 143 -5.18 3.40 -13.06
CA GLN A 143 -6.02 4.33 -12.29
C GLN A 143 -6.98 3.56 -11.41
N VAL A 144 -7.15 4.01 -10.17
CA VAL A 144 -8.06 3.40 -9.21
C VAL A 144 -9.23 4.33 -8.96
N GLN A 145 -10.45 3.80 -9.04
CA GLN A 145 -11.66 4.54 -8.66
C GLN A 145 -12.32 3.82 -7.48
N VAL A 146 -12.58 4.56 -6.42
CA VAL A 146 -13.22 4.04 -5.20
C VAL A 146 -14.58 4.68 -5.03
N PHE A 147 -15.60 3.84 -4.89
CA PHE A 147 -16.99 4.24 -4.74
C PHE A 147 -17.49 3.91 -3.35
N GLY A 148 -18.12 4.88 -2.69
CA GLY A 148 -18.82 4.64 -1.43
C GLY A 148 -20.25 4.12 -1.65
N GLU A 149 -20.83 3.54 -0.61
CA GLU A 149 -22.19 2.99 -0.65
C GLU A 149 -23.26 4.06 -0.85
N SER A 150 -23.04 5.25 -0.28
CA SER A 150 -24.03 6.34 -0.30
C SER A 150 -24.20 7.02 -1.64
N GLY A 151 -23.46 6.60 -2.65
CA GLY A 151 -23.43 7.29 -3.93
C GLY A 151 -22.49 8.49 -3.88
N GLY A 152 -22.60 9.38 -4.86
CA GLY A 152 -21.69 10.50 -5.01
C GLY A 152 -20.57 10.18 -6.00
N ASP A 153 -19.63 11.13 -6.14
CA ASP A 153 -18.53 10.98 -7.08
C ASP A 153 -17.50 9.96 -6.58
N ALA A 154 -16.97 9.18 -7.49
CA ALA A 154 -15.88 8.28 -7.19
C ALA A 154 -14.62 9.07 -6.79
N VAL A 155 -13.87 8.53 -5.85
CA VAL A 155 -12.52 9.03 -5.58
C VAL A 155 -11.58 8.38 -6.59
N THR A 156 -10.92 9.21 -7.38
CA THR A 156 -9.97 8.76 -8.40
C THR A 156 -8.56 8.87 -7.86
N ILE A 157 -7.83 7.78 -7.93
CA ILE A 157 -6.43 7.72 -7.50
C ILE A 157 -5.56 7.39 -8.70
N ASP A 158 -4.59 8.25 -9.00
CA ASP A 158 -3.54 8.02 -9.98
C ASP A 158 -2.24 7.80 -9.23
N PRO A 159 -1.90 6.54 -8.90
CA PRO A 159 -0.65 6.27 -8.16
C PRO A 159 0.56 6.72 -8.98
N LEU A 160 1.44 7.49 -8.35
CA LEU A 160 2.68 7.95 -8.97
C LEU A 160 3.77 6.91 -8.71
N LEU A 161 4.19 6.22 -9.77
CA LEU A 161 5.25 5.24 -9.68
C LEU A 161 6.61 5.95 -9.58
N ARG A 162 7.26 5.83 -8.42
CA ARG A 162 8.59 6.39 -8.16
C ARG A 162 9.71 5.44 -8.54
N MET A 163 9.47 4.14 -8.36
CA MET A 163 10.45 3.09 -8.60
C MET A 163 9.74 1.78 -8.87
N ALA A 164 10.26 0.99 -9.80
CA ALA A 164 9.77 -0.34 -10.10
C ALA A 164 10.87 -1.38 -9.87
N PRO A 165 10.51 -2.63 -9.56
CA PRO A 165 11.50 -3.71 -9.45
C PRO A 165 12.30 -3.87 -10.73
N SER A 166 13.58 -4.24 -10.58
CA SER A 166 14.42 -4.58 -11.71
C SER A 166 13.92 -5.85 -12.39
N ARG A 167 13.98 -5.90 -13.72
CA ARG A 167 13.61 -7.10 -14.49
C ARG A 167 14.45 -8.32 -14.13
N ASP A 168 15.65 -8.08 -13.59
CA ASP A 168 16.57 -9.14 -13.21
C ASP A 168 16.37 -9.63 -11.77
N ALA A 169 15.44 -9.03 -11.05
CA ALA A 169 15.11 -9.43 -9.69
C ALA A 169 14.15 -10.60 -9.71
N ARG A 170 14.68 -11.79 -9.51
CA ARG A 170 13.91 -13.03 -9.41
C ARG A 170 14.28 -13.78 -8.15
#